data_6711edb4c023b2e9a44ef3cd05732b32
#
_entry.id   6711edb4c023b2e9a44ef3cd05732b32
#
_cell.length_a   1.000
_cell.length_b   1.000
_cell.length_c   1.000
_cell.angle_alpha   90.00
_cell.angle_beta   90.00
_cell.angle_gamma   90.00
#
_symmetry.space_group_name_H-M   'P 1'
#
loop_
_entity.id
_entity.type
_entity.pdbx_description
1 polymer ?
#
loop_
_entity_poly.entity_id
_entity_poly.type
_entity_poly.pdbx_seq_one_letter_code
_entity_poly.pdbx_strand_id
1 'polypeptide(L)'
;MPPRSTMIFALAAIVSLAGSSAAQGRGGPQTPLPPGQTNDPFPQPIAGTEGVITVTLREFASLPDINGVAARAMTLVDEPTSRRIFVSDMHGLLYVITPDGDTVSQFLDLRDPKWGVPVQSRGRERGLQSFTLHPQFAQAGAPGFGKFYTYTDVSDQTPAPDFTTPRDTSTHDLVLHEWTTRTPGSTAYDGAAPREMIRWRQPYANHNGGAIAFNSTARPGTADFGLLYVGVGDGGSGGDPLTLAQNLGSAFGKILRIDPLGRNSRSGKYGIPASNPFVSTAEVVPEIFAYGVRNAQRLGWDSRNGAMFMSDIGQNIVEEVSPVTAGANLGWNVWEGSYRFVSQRAVRTDSVRTDPKVTYPIVEWGQIDPLMLPSGQSASVGVVVYRGTAVPQLTGRLLFGDMPSGEMFHVSADDLPKGGQDVIRRVLFLTGAGSTPRTFLDIVKEKTTAQSRAVATRADLRFDMTATGQVFLLNKADGTIRVIER
;
A
#
# COMPACT_ATOMS: atom_id res chain seq x y z
N MET A 1 -44.11 -49.67 33.97
CA MET A 1 -43.95 -48.38 33.35
C MET A 1 -42.96 -47.60 34.18
N PRO A 2 -41.75 -47.36 33.71
CA PRO A 2 -40.79 -46.48 34.38
C PRO A 2 -40.91 -45.04 33.80
N PRO A 3 -40.52 -44.00 34.55
CA PRO A 3 -40.75 -42.62 34.19
C PRO A 3 -39.72 -42.08 33.16
N ARG A 4 -40.20 -41.20 32.32
CA ARG A 4 -39.41 -40.51 31.30
C ARG A 4 -38.51 -39.43 31.95
N SER A 5 -37.20 -39.59 31.79
CA SER A 5 -36.19 -38.54 32.13
C SER A 5 -36.15 -37.49 31.03
N THR A 6 -36.45 -36.25 31.36
CA THR A 6 -36.32 -35.08 30.49
C THR A 6 -34.88 -34.63 30.51
N MET A 7 -34.16 -34.81 29.41
CA MET A 7 -32.82 -34.22 29.22
C MET A 7 -32.96 -32.74 28.86
N ILE A 8 -32.48 -31.85 29.72
CA ILE A 8 -32.32 -30.41 29.45
C ILE A 8 -30.98 -30.23 28.75
N PHE A 9 -31.02 -29.89 27.47
CA PHE A 9 -29.83 -29.41 26.77
C PHE A 9 -29.53 -27.97 27.16
N ALA A 10 -28.45 -27.76 27.91
CA ALA A 10 -27.90 -26.46 28.15
C ALA A 10 -27.12 -26.02 26.90
N LEU A 11 -27.64 -25.01 26.22
CA LEU A 11 -26.95 -24.35 25.09
C LEU A 11 -25.88 -23.45 25.65
N ALA A 12 -24.63 -23.89 25.65
CA ALA A 12 -23.48 -23.03 25.96
C ALA A 12 -23.26 -22.07 24.78
N ALA A 13 -23.61 -20.81 24.93
CA ALA A 13 -23.27 -19.74 24.01
C ALA A 13 -21.76 -19.47 24.11
N ILE A 14 -21.01 -19.96 23.12
CA ILE A 14 -19.60 -19.55 22.94
C ILE A 14 -19.62 -18.13 22.41
N VAL A 15 -19.41 -17.15 23.29
CA VAL A 15 -19.09 -15.78 22.91
C VAL A 15 -17.67 -15.78 22.38
N SER A 16 -17.51 -15.84 21.05
CA SER A 16 -16.23 -15.57 20.40
C SER A 16 -15.91 -14.09 20.58
N LEU A 17 -15.02 -13.75 21.49
CA LEU A 17 -14.35 -12.46 21.56
C LEU A 17 -13.48 -12.30 20.29
N ALA A 18 -14.11 -11.87 19.21
CA ALA A 18 -13.41 -11.29 18.08
C ALA A 18 -12.85 -9.95 18.58
N GLY A 19 -11.56 -9.93 18.90
CA GLY A 19 -10.84 -8.69 19.16
C GLY A 19 -10.84 -7.80 17.92
N SER A 20 -11.90 -7.01 17.76
CA SER A 20 -11.87 -5.84 16.89
C SER A 20 -10.92 -4.83 17.57
N SER A 21 -9.82 -4.47 16.91
CA SER A 21 -9.13 -3.23 17.22
C SER A 21 -10.12 -2.10 16.92
N ALA A 22 -10.95 -1.78 17.88
CA ALA A 22 -11.80 -0.61 17.83
C ALA A 22 -10.87 0.61 17.81
N ALA A 23 -10.95 1.41 16.76
CA ALA A 23 -10.54 2.79 16.82
C ALA A 23 -11.21 3.37 18.07
N GLN A 24 -10.41 3.72 19.09
CA GLN A 24 -10.97 4.30 20.31
C GLN A 24 -11.55 5.65 19.94
N GLY A 25 -12.87 5.76 19.89
CA GLY A 25 -13.57 6.99 19.65
C GLY A 25 -13.10 8.06 20.64
N ARG A 26 -12.83 9.25 20.12
CA ARG A 26 -12.51 10.45 20.87
C ARG A 26 -13.75 10.88 21.66
N GLY A 27 -13.94 10.44 22.91
CA GLY A 27 -15.18 10.77 23.62
C GLY A 27 -15.23 10.52 25.13
N GLY A 28 -14.09 10.32 25.80
CA GLY A 28 -14.00 10.28 27.26
C GLY A 28 -12.93 11.24 27.78
N PRO A 29 -12.97 11.68 29.07
CA PRO A 29 -11.89 12.47 29.64
C PRO A 29 -10.58 11.69 29.55
N GLN A 30 -9.68 12.14 28.66
CA GLN A 30 -8.39 11.51 28.49
C GLN A 30 -7.47 11.96 29.63
N THR A 31 -6.75 11.03 30.23
CA THR A 31 -5.68 11.37 31.17
C THR A 31 -4.70 12.32 30.50
N PRO A 32 -4.37 13.48 31.11
CA PRO A 32 -3.38 14.41 30.55
C PRO A 32 -2.06 13.70 30.22
N LEU A 33 -1.45 14.06 29.10
CA LEU A 33 -0.16 13.53 28.73
C LEU A 33 0.93 14.16 29.61
N PRO A 34 2.03 13.42 29.92
CA PRO A 34 3.19 13.97 30.61
C PRO A 34 3.80 15.16 29.84
N PRO A 35 4.54 16.05 30.52
CA PRO A 35 5.28 17.14 29.88
C PRO A 35 6.19 16.64 28.74
N GLY A 36 6.26 17.37 27.65
CA GLY A 36 7.04 17.02 26.46
C GLY A 36 6.42 15.91 25.60
N GLN A 37 5.21 15.47 25.91
CA GLN A 37 4.45 14.51 25.10
C GLN A 37 3.18 15.13 24.53
N THR A 38 2.82 14.75 23.30
CA THR A 38 1.62 15.22 22.62
C THR A 38 1.02 14.15 21.71
N ASN A 39 -0.25 14.25 21.44
CA ASN A 39 -0.95 13.54 20.35
C ASN A 39 -1.21 14.44 19.14
N ASP A 40 -0.74 15.69 19.18
CA ASP A 40 -0.80 16.67 18.11
C ASP A 40 0.53 17.45 18.07
N PRO A 41 1.52 16.97 17.32
CA PRO A 41 2.81 17.63 17.28
C PRO A 41 2.87 18.81 16.29
N PHE A 42 1.82 19.06 15.53
CA PHE A 42 1.81 20.10 14.50
C PHE A 42 1.08 21.35 14.98
N PRO A 43 1.77 22.49 15.07
CA PRO A 43 1.19 23.71 15.64
C PRO A 43 0.16 24.37 14.72
N GLN A 44 0.19 24.06 13.43
CA GLN A 44 -0.73 24.60 12.43
C GLN A 44 -1.30 23.47 11.58
N PRO A 45 -2.60 23.52 11.22
CA PRO A 45 -3.20 22.55 10.31
C PRO A 45 -2.66 22.71 8.89
N ILE A 46 -2.88 21.70 8.06
CA ILE A 46 -2.65 21.77 6.61
C ILE A 46 -3.50 22.92 6.03
N ALA A 47 -2.90 23.74 5.17
CA ALA A 47 -3.60 24.84 4.54
C ALA A 47 -4.78 24.36 3.68
N GLY A 48 -6.01 24.74 4.07
CA GLY A 48 -7.23 24.30 3.40
C GLY A 48 -7.43 24.86 2.00
N THR A 49 -6.95 26.09 1.75
CA THR A 49 -7.22 26.84 0.52
C THR A 49 -5.97 27.40 -0.16
N GLU A 50 -4.86 27.59 0.54
CA GLU A 50 -3.64 28.15 -0.02
C GLU A 50 -2.95 27.14 -0.94
N GLY A 51 -2.53 27.56 -2.14
CA GLY A 51 -1.77 26.76 -3.09
C GLY A 51 -2.50 25.53 -3.61
N VAL A 52 -3.84 25.50 -3.54
CA VAL A 52 -4.66 24.41 -4.05
C VAL A 52 -4.48 24.28 -5.56
N ILE A 53 -4.22 23.08 -6.02
CA ILE A 53 -4.26 22.70 -7.42
C ILE A 53 -5.62 22.06 -7.69
N THR A 54 -6.30 22.51 -8.75
CA THR A 54 -7.55 21.92 -9.22
C THR A 54 -7.31 21.22 -10.56
N VAL A 55 -7.78 19.98 -10.67
CA VAL A 55 -7.65 19.16 -11.88
C VAL A 55 -8.99 18.51 -12.23
N THR A 56 -9.20 18.19 -13.50
CA THR A 56 -10.37 17.43 -13.94
C THR A 56 -10.18 15.96 -13.64
N LEU A 57 -11.22 15.32 -13.09
CA LEU A 57 -11.27 13.90 -12.83
C LEU A 57 -12.38 13.26 -13.67
N ARG A 58 -12.00 12.45 -14.66
CA ARG A 58 -12.93 11.74 -15.53
C ARG A 58 -13.04 10.28 -15.15
N GLU A 59 -14.25 9.70 -15.19
CA GLU A 59 -14.43 8.25 -15.12
C GLU A 59 -13.81 7.59 -16.35
N PHE A 60 -12.93 6.64 -16.13
CA PHE A 60 -12.20 5.94 -17.17
C PHE A 60 -12.81 4.58 -17.48
N ALA A 61 -13.03 3.76 -16.44
CA ALA A 61 -13.61 2.44 -16.56
C ALA A 61 -14.32 2.03 -15.27
N SER A 62 -15.19 1.03 -15.33
CA SER A 62 -15.81 0.41 -14.15
C SER A 62 -15.50 -1.07 -14.12
N LEU A 63 -14.99 -1.55 -13.01
CA LEU A 63 -14.78 -2.96 -12.76
C LEU A 63 -16.12 -3.63 -12.43
N PRO A 64 -16.36 -4.87 -12.88
CA PRO A 64 -17.59 -5.58 -12.58
C PRO A 64 -17.71 -5.92 -11.09
N ASP A 65 -18.95 -5.93 -10.61
CA ASP A 65 -19.25 -6.38 -9.25
C ASP A 65 -19.03 -7.90 -9.12
N ILE A 66 -18.62 -8.30 -7.92
CA ILE A 66 -18.50 -9.72 -7.55
C ILE A 66 -19.64 -10.04 -6.59
N ASN A 67 -20.62 -10.83 -7.06
CA ASN A 67 -21.80 -11.19 -6.26
C ASN A 67 -22.53 -9.97 -5.66
N GLY A 68 -22.67 -8.90 -6.43
CA GLY A 68 -23.31 -7.66 -5.99
C GLY A 68 -22.46 -6.77 -5.08
N VAL A 69 -21.20 -7.10 -4.87
CA VAL A 69 -20.25 -6.28 -4.10
C VAL A 69 -19.30 -5.59 -5.07
N ALA A 70 -19.08 -4.30 -4.85
CA ALA A 70 -18.15 -3.52 -5.67
C ALA A 70 -16.73 -4.10 -5.63
N ALA A 71 -16.05 -4.05 -6.76
CA ALA A 71 -14.63 -4.34 -6.83
C ALA A 71 -13.85 -3.40 -5.87
N ARG A 72 -12.89 -3.96 -5.17
CA ARG A 72 -12.01 -3.27 -4.22
C ARG A 72 -10.66 -3.01 -4.89
N ALA A 73 -10.63 -2.02 -5.81
CA ALA A 73 -9.45 -1.73 -6.62
C ALA A 73 -8.25 -1.31 -5.76
N MET A 74 -7.08 -1.93 -5.99
CA MET A 74 -5.90 -1.76 -5.15
C MET A 74 -4.73 -1.11 -5.89
N THR A 75 -4.31 -1.67 -6.99
CA THR A 75 -3.12 -1.25 -7.74
C THR A 75 -3.42 -1.25 -9.22
N LEU A 76 -2.88 -0.26 -9.92
CA LEU A 76 -2.97 -0.13 -11.37
C LEU A 76 -1.55 -0.12 -11.95
N VAL A 77 -1.34 -0.93 -13.00
CA VAL A 77 -0.07 -0.99 -13.73
C VAL A 77 -0.38 -1.00 -15.22
N ASP A 78 0.27 -0.15 -15.99
CA ASP A 78 0.16 -0.21 -17.45
C ASP A 78 1.19 -1.18 -18.07
N GLU A 79 0.81 -1.75 -19.18
CA GLU A 79 1.74 -2.49 -20.05
C GLU A 79 2.25 -1.50 -21.11
N PRO A 80 3.53 -1.08 -21.04
CA PRO A 80 4.02 0.06 -21.82
C PRO A 80 3.91 -0.10 -23.34
N THR A 81 3.98 -1.35 -23.84
CA THR A 81 3.98 -1.64 -25.28
C THR A 81 2.59 -1.48 -25.87
N SER A 82 1.57 -2.07 -25.26
CA SER A 82 0.18 -2.05 -25.73
C SER A 82 -0.65 -0.94 -25.08
N ARG A 83 -0.14 -0.30 -24.03
CA ARG A 83 -0.82 0.67 -23.17
C ARG A 83 -2.08 0.12 -22.48
N ARG A 84 -2.28 -1.19 -22.46
CA ARG A 84 -3.35 -1.81 -21.69
C ARG A 84 -3.10 -1.58 -20.22
N ILE A 85 -4.15 -1.42 -19.47
CA ILE A 85 -4.11 -1.14 -18.04
C ILE A 85 -4.53 -2.40 -17.30
N PHE A 86 -3.69 -2.85 -16.37
CA PHE A 86 -4.03 -3.93 -15.47
C PHE A 86 -4.42 -3.35 -14.10
N VAL A 87 -5.45 -3.92 -13.48
CA VAL A 87 -5.93 -3.48 -12.16
C VAL A 87 -6.17 -4.69 -11.28
N SER A 88 -5.66 -4.65 -10.05
CA SER A 88 -5.95 -5.65 -9.03
C SER A 88 -7.18 -5.27 -8.21
N ASP A 89 -7.99 -6.29 -7.93
CA ASP A 89 -9.08 -6.24 -6.95
C ASP A 89 -8.66 -7.06 -5.71
N MET A 90 -8.81 -6.46 -4.55
CA MET A 90 -8.47 -7.06 -3.26
C MET A 90 -9.17 -8.41 -3.00
N HIS A 91 -10.28 -8.68 -3.71
CA HIS A 91 -10.95 -9.99 -3.67
C HIS A 91 -10.14 -11.12 -4.31
N GLY A 92 -9.05 -10.81 -5.03
CA GLY A 92 -8.18 -11.80 -5.67
C GLY A 92 -8.34 -11.89 -7.17
N LEU A 93 -8.78 -10.79 -7.83
CA LEU A 93 -8.87 -10.75 -9.29
C LEU A 93 -7.87 -9.76 -9.89
N LEU A 94 -7.44 -10.05 -11.11
CA LEU A 94 -6.77 -9.09 -11.99
C LEU A 94 -7.67 -8.84 -13.20
N TYR A 95 -7.83 -7.58 -13.54
CA TYR A 95 -8.52 -7.13 -14.73
C TYR A 95 -7.52 -6.52 -15.70
N VAL A 96 -7.82 -6.63 -16.99
CA VAL A 96 -7.14 -5.90 -18.05
C VAL A 96 -8.15 -5.00 -18.76
N ILE A 97 -7.76 -3.74 -19.01
CA ILE A 97 -8.60 -2.69 -19.57
C ILE A 97 -7.91 -2.17 -20.83
N THR A 98 -8.69 -1.92 -21.88
CA THR A 98 -8.20 -1.30 -23.11
C THR A 98 -7.71 0.14 -22.85
N PRO A 99 -6.79 0.69 -23.68
CA PRO A 99 -6.22 2.02 -23.47
C PRO A 99 -7.23 3.17 -23.47
N ASP A 100 -8.39 2.99 -24.11
CA ASP A 100 -9.53 3.93 -24.13
C ASP A 100 -10.45 3.79 -22.91
N GLY A 101 -10.34 2.69 -22.15
CA GLY A 101 -11.20 2.39 -21.00
C GLY A 101 -12.49 1.64 -21.34
N ASP A 102 -12.78 1.40 -22.60
CA ASP A 102 -14.08 0.91 -23.08
C ASP A 102 -14.33 -0.56 -22.76
N THR A 103 -13.27 -1.37 -22.72
CA THR A 103 -13.41 -2.81 -22.48
C THR A 103 -12.62 -3.22 -21.22
N VAL A 104 -13.35 -3.84 -20.28
CA VAL A 104 -12.78 -4.45 -19.07
C VAL A 104 -12.93 -5.97 -19.20
N SER A 105 -11.83 -6.70 -19.10
CA SER A 105 -11.80 -8.15 -19.13
C SER A 105 -11.19 -8.69 -17.84
N GLN A 106 -11.74 -9.79 -17.30
CA GLN A 106 -11.11 -10.50 -16.20
C GLN A 106 -9.88 -11.26 -16.73
N PHE A 107 -8.69 -10.76 -16.39
CA PHE A 107 -7.44 -11.39 -16.82
C PHE A 107 -7.15 -12.67 -16.03
N LEU A 108 -7.29 -12.63 -14.69
CA LEU A 108 -7.02 -13.76 -13.82
C LEU A 108 -7.91 -13.70 -12.57
N ASP A 109 -8.48 -14.84 -12.17
CA ASP A 109 -9.05 -15.06 -10.84
C ASP A 109 -8.08 -15.94 -10.05
N LEU A 110 -7.36 -15.36 -9.08
CA LEU A 110 -6.41 -16.08 -8.23
C LEU A 110 -7.11 -17.13 -7.35
N ARG A 111 -8.42 -16.95 -7.10
CA ARG A 111 -9.22 -17.83 -6.22
C ARG A 111 -9.63 -19.13 -6.90
N ASP A 112 -9.47 -19.24 -8.22
CA ASP A 112 -9.78 -20.48 -8.93
C ASP A 112 -8.94 -21.62 -8.31
N PRO A 113 -9.58 -22.69 -7.77
CA PRO A 113 -8.88 -23.76 -7.05
C PRO A 113 -7.76 -24.43 -7.85
N LYS A 114 -7.82 -24.38 -9.18
CA LYS A 114 -6.77 -24.93 -10.04
C LYS A 114 -5.40 -24.27 -9.84
N TRP A 115 -5.35 -23.06 -9.29
CA TRP A 115 -4.10 -22.34 -9.03
C TRP A 115 -3.47 -22.69 -7.68
N GLY A 116 -4.24 -23.23 -6.74
CA GLY A 116 -3.76 -23.55 -5.39
C GLY A 116 -3.41 -22.31 -4.55
N VAL A 117 -4.05 -21.15 -4.82
CA VAL A 117 -3.86 -19.92 -4.06
C VAL A 117 -5.12 -19.62 -3.23
N PRO A 118 -5.17 -20.00 -1.96
CA PRO A 118 -6.35 -19.80 -1.11
C PRO A 118 -6.40 -18.35 -0.60
N VAL A 119 -6.75 -17.42 -1.49
CA VAL A 119 -6.81 -15.98 -1.19
C VAL A 119 -7.72 -15.72 0.02
N GLN A 120 -7.19 -15.02 1.02
CA GLN A 120 -7.94 -14.58 2.18
C GLN A 120 -8.32 -13.10 2.08
N SER A 121 -9.35 -12.77 1.30
CA SER A 121 -9.89 -11.41 1.27
C SER A 121 -10.80 -11.18 2.48
N ARG A 122 -10.28 -10.47 3.50
CA ARG A 122 -11.02 -10.25 4.75
C ARG A 122 -10.69 -8.89 5.37
N GLY A 123 -11.71 -8.22 5.90
CA GLY A 123 -11.52 -6.92 6.53
C GLY A 123 -11.06 -5.85 5.54
N ARG A 124 -10.25 -4.91 6.01
CA ARG A 124 -9.79 -3.77 5.21
C ARG A 124 -8.40 -3.96 4.61
N GLU A 125 -7.60 -4.91 5.12
CA GLU A 125 -6.18 -5.03 4.82
C GLU A 125 -5.77 -6.40 4.26
N ARG A 126 -6.69 -7.35 4.06
CA ARG A 126 -6.37 -8.68 3.57
C ARG A 126 -6.94 -8.96 2.20
N GLY A 127 -6.19 -9.69 1.38
CA GLY A 127 -6.54 -10.10 0.03
C GLY A 127 -5.37 -9.96 -0.93
N LEU A 128 -5.65 -9.72 -2.20
CA LEU A 128 -4.65 -9.33 -3.18
C LEU A 128 -4.25 -7.88 -2.93
N GLN A 129 -3.08 -7.67 -2.28
CA GLN A 129 -2.61 -6.34 -1.87
C GLN A 129 -2.09 -5.53 -3.06
N SER A 130 -1.28 -6.16 -3.91
CA SER A 130 -0.75 -5.54 -5.10
C SER A 130 -0.25 -6.57 -6.11
N PHE A 131 0.06 -6.08 -7.29
CA PHE A 131 0.75 -6.83 -8.33
C PHE A 131 1.66 -5.90 -9.13
N THR A 132 2.58 -6.47 -9.90
CA THR A 132 3.39 -5.71 -10.85
C THR A 132 3.82 -6.59 -12.02
N LEU A 133 3.98 -5.99 -13.21
CA LEU A 133 4.51 -6.67 -14.40
C LEU A 133 6.03 -6.59 -14.39
N HIS A 134 6.72 -7.66 -14.83
CA HIS A 134 8.16 -7.57 -15.06
C HIS A 134 8.45 -6.51 -16.14
N PRO A 135 9.52 -5.70 -16.04
CA PRO A 135 9.84 -4.69 -17.07
C PRO A 135 9.99 -5.26 -18.50
N GLN A 136 10.25 -6.55 -18.62
CA GLN A 136 10.34 -7.28 -19.90
C GLN A 136 9.07 -8.09 -20.23
N PHE A 137 7.95 -7.83 -19.57
CA PHE A 137 6.71 -8.62 -19.68
C PHE A 137 6.29 -8.88 -21.13
N ALA A 138 6.34 -7.86 -21.99
CA ALA A 138 5.96 -7.98 -23.40
C ALA A 138 7.14 -8.24 -24.37
N GLN A 139 8.37 -8.39 -23.85
CA GLN A 139 9.57 -8.56 -24.70
C GLN A 139 9.83 -10.02 -25.00
N ALA A 140 9.40 -10.48 -26.19
CA ALA A 140 9.60 -11.86 -26.63
C ALA A 140 11.09 -12.27 -26.57
N GLY A 141 11.34 -13.46 -26.02
CA GLY A 141 12.68 -14.00 -25.84
C GLY A 141 13.47 -13.45 -24.65
N ALA A 142 12.99 -12.42 -23.97
CA ALA A 142 13.62 -11.91 -22.74
C ALA A 142 13.32 -12.81 -21.53
N PRO A 143 14.20 -12.89 -20.53
CA PRO A 143 13.98 -13.73 -19.35
C PRO A 143 12.71 -13.39 -18.55
N GLY A 144 12.27 -12.13 -18.62
CA GLY A 144 11.06 -11.64 -17.94
C GLY A 144 9.79 -11.71 -18.79
N PHE A 145 9.83 -12.30 -19.99
CA PHE A 145 8.67 -12.41 -20.87
C PHE A 145 7.50 -13.12 -20.21
N GLY A 146 6.33 -12.51 -20.23
CA GLY A 146 5.09 -13.03 -19.67
C GLY A 146 5.03 -13.05 -18.14
N LYS A 147 6.08 -12.59 -17.44
CA LYS A 147 6.15 -12.66 -15.98
C LYS A 147 5.50 -11.48 -15.30
N PHE A 148 4.72 -11.77 -14.26
CA PHE A 148 4.18 -10.80 -13.33
C PHE A 148 4.13 -11.38 -11.91
N TYR A 149 3.98 -10.52 -10.94
CA TYR A 149 4.09 -10.88 -9.52
C TYR A 149 2.87 -10.38 -8.78
N THR A 150 2.40 -11.18 -7.81
CA THR A 150 1.31 -10.81 -6.91
C THR A 150 1.75 -10.95 -5.46
N TYR A 151 1.34 -10.02 -4.61
CA TYR A 151 1.50 -10.09 -3.17
C TYR A 151 0.12 -10.28 -2.53
N THR A 152 -0.09 -11.42 -1.86
CA THR A 152 -1.43 -11.90 -1.52
C THR A 152 -1.48 -12.47 -0.10
N ASP A 153 -2.52 -12.12 0.64
CA ASP A 153 -2.86 -12.84 1.87
C ASP A 153 -3.52 -14.18 1.53
N VAL A 154 -3.03 -15.25 2.14
CA VAL A 154 -3.54 -16.62 1.96
C VAL A 154 -3.97 -17.22 3.30
N SER A 155 -4.99 -18.09 3.26
CA SER A 155 -5.55 -18.70 4.47
C SER A 155 -4.83 -19.97 4.91
N ASP A 156 -4.04 -20.57 4.04
CA ASP A 156 -3.24 -21.74 4.39
C ASP A 156 -1.89 -21.35 5.01
N GLN A 157 -1.31 -22.28 5.72
CA GLN A 157 -0.02 -22.12 6.39
C GLN A 157 1.01 -23.14 5.87
N THR A 158 0.77 -23.69 4.70
CA THR A 158 1.62 -24.64 4.00
C THR A 158 1.92 -24.15 2.60
N PRO A 159 3.19 -24.28 2.12
CA PRO A 159 4.36 -24.85 2.80
C PRO A 159 4.83 -24.02 4.00
N ALA A 160 5.85 -24.50 4.72
CA ALA A 160 6.47 -23.75 5.80
C ALA A 160 6.99 -22.38 5.30
N PRO A 161 6.79 -21.29 6.05
CA PRO A 161 7.18 -19.96 5.62
C PRO A 161 8.70 -19.79 5.57
N ASP A 162 9.16 -18.93 4.64
CA ASP A 162 10.57 -18.54 4.55
C ASP A 162 10.96 -17.63 5.73
N PHE A 163 10.00 -16.81 6.21
CA PHE A 163 10.19 -15.88 7.33
C PHE A 163 9.10 -16.05 8.39
N THR A 164 9.54 -16.17 9.65
CA THR A 164 8.70 -16.34 10.84
C THR A 164 8.96 -15.25 11.87
N THR A 165 8.11 -15.19 12.88
CA THR A 165 8.30 -14.35 14.07
C THR A 165 8.24 -15.20 15.33
N PRO A 166 8.62 -14.69 16.52
CA PRO A 166 8.46 -15.39 17.79
C PRO A 166 7.00 -15.71 18.14
N ARG A 167 6.03 -15.05 17.47
CA ARG A 167 4.60 -15.28 17.65
C ARG A 167 4.06 -16.18 16.55
N ASP A 168 3.69 -17.39 16.89
CA ASP A 168 3.09 -18.37 15.98
C ASP A 168 1.60 -18.59 16.30
N THR A 169 0.79 -17.52 16.26
CA THR A 169 -0.67 -17.58 16.40
C THR A 169 -1.38 -17.02 15.18
N SER A 170 -0.71 -17.08 14.05
CA SER A 170 -1.19 -16.54 12.78
C SER A 170 -2.42 -17.29 12.26
N THR A 171 -3.30 -16.55 11.58
CA THR A 171 -4.45 -17.09 10.87
C THR A 171 -4.31 -16.96 9.35
N HIS A 172 -3.18 -16.44 8.86
CA HIS A 172 -2.89 -16.26 7.44
C HIS A 172 -1.40 -16.04 7.23
N ASP A 173 -0.96 -16.31 6.02
CA ASP A 173 0.37 -15.99 5.55
C ASP A 173 0.31 -14.91 4.45
N LEU A 174 1.41 -14.20 4.26
CA LEU A 174 1.62 -13.32 3.11
C LEU A 174 2.49 -14.06 2.10
N VAL A 175 2.11 -14.03 0.82
CA VAL A 175 2.85 -14.77 -0.20
C VAL A 175 3.11 -13.90 -1.42
N LEU A 176 4.37 -13.86 -1.83
CA LEU A 176 4.80 -13.34 -3.13
C LEU A 176 4.81 -14.49 -4.13
N HIS A 177 3.96 -14.39 -5.16
CA HIS A 177 3.90 -15.36 -6.26
C HIS A 177 4.46 -14.78 -7.56
N GLU A 178 5.13 -15.62 -8.35
CA GLU A 178 5.44 -15.36 -9.75
C GLU A 178 4.45 -16.12 -10.64
N TRP A 179 3.85 -15.40 -11.56
CA TRP A 179 2.99 -15.93 -12.62
C TRP A 179 3.69 -15.79 -13.97
N THR A 180 3.40 -16.67 -14.93
CA THR A 180 3.94 -16.58 -16.29
C THR A 180 2.83 -16.88 -17.28
N THR A 181 2.35 -15.84 -17.98
CA THR A 181 1.43 -16.02 -19.13
C THR A 181 2.23 -16.38 -20.38
N ARG A 182 1.67 -17.20 -21.25
CA ARG A 182 2.28 -17.58 -22.53
C ARG A 182 2.12 -16.49 -23.58
N THR A 183 0.98 -15.81 -23.52
CA THR A 183 0.56 -14.78 -24.46
C THR A 183 0.34 -13.45 -23.75
N PRO A 184 1.38 -12.63 -23.51
CA PRO A 184 1.24 -11.35 -22.83
C PRO A 184 0.17 -10.42 -23.41
N GLY A 185 -0.10 -10.53 -24.72
CA GLY A 185 -1.15 -9.77 -25.41
C GLY A 185 -2.58 -10.24 -25.16
N SER A 186 -2.79 -11.40 -24.53
CA SER A 186 -4.13 -11.95 -24.25
C SER A 186 -4.91 -11.10 -23.24
N THR A 187 -6.23 -11.15 -23.32
CA THR A 187 -7.15 -10.59 -22.32
C THR A 187 -7.45 -11.54 -21.18
N ALA A 188 -6.99 -12.80 -21.27
CA ALA A 188 -7.12 -13.81 -20.24
C ALA A 188 -5.78 -14.51 -20.00
N TYR A 189 -5.52 -14.87 -18.75
CA TYR A 189 -4.34 -15.63 -18.33
C TYR A 189 -4.36 -17.05 -18.92
N ASP A 190 -3.29 -17.43 -19.57
CA ASP A 190 -3.13 -18.72 -20.28
C ASP A 190 -1.93 -19.54 -19.77
N GLY A 191 -1.37 -19.16 -18.61
CA GLY A 191 -0.21 -19.83 -18.02
C GLY A 191 -0.57 -21.01 -17.10
N ALA A 192 0.43 -21.50 -16.40
CA ALA A 192 0.32 -22.53 -15.37
C ALA A 192 0.05 -21.93 -13.99
N ALA A 193 -0.15 -22.79 -12.97
CA ALA A 193 -0.19 -22.35 -11.58
C ALA A 193 1.06 -21.54 -11.19
N PRO A 194 0.95 -20.57 -10.29
CA PRO A 194 2.05 -19.69 -9.94
C PRO A 194 3.16 -20.43 -9.20
N ARG A 195 4.33 -19.88 -9.24
CA ARG A 195 5.44 -20.28 -8.39
C ARG A 195 5.47 -19.40 -7.13
N GLU A 196 5.35 -20.02 -5.95
CA GLU A 196 5.57 -19.33 -4.70
C GLU A 196 7.05 -18.96 -4.57
N MET A 197 7.33 -17.68 -4.34
CA MET A 197 8.68 -17.14 -4.22
C MET A 197 9.08 -16.97 -2.77
N ILE A 198 8.28 -16.25 -2.00
CA ILE A 198 8.53 -15.94 -0.60
C ILE A 198 7.21 -16.04 0.17
N ARG A 199 7.27 -16.64 1.38
CA ARG A 199 6.15 -16.71 2.30
C ARG A 199 6.56 -16.16 3.67
N TRP A 200 5.73 -15.28 4.21
CA TRP A 200 5.85 -14.73 5.56
C TRP A 200 4.72 -15.24 6.44
N ARG A 201 5.03 -15.75 7.64
CA ARG A 201 4.04 -16.06 8.67
C ARG A 201 3.61 -14.77 9.35
N GLN A 202 2.47 -14.21 8.96
CA GLN A 202 1.99 -12.93 9.50
C GLN A 202 1.52 -13.07 10.95
N PRO A 203 2.13 -12.39 11.95
CA PRO A 203 1.82 -12.64 13.35
C PRO A 203 0.49 -12.03 13.83
N TYR A 204 0.02 -10.95 13.18
CA TYR A 204 -1.24 -10.26 13.51
C TYR A 204 -2.09 -10.04 12.26
N ALA A 205 -3.33 -9.55 12.47
CA ALA A 205 -4.33 -9.43 11.42
C ALA A 205 -4.17 -8.20 10.50
N ASN A 206 -3.28 -7.28 10.82
CA ASN A 206 -3.08 -5.98 10.17
C ASN A 206 -1.60 -5.75 9.86
N HIS A 207 -1.29 -4.63 9.20
CA HIS A 207 0.03 -4.26 8.69
C HIS A 207 0.61 -5.33 7.75
N ASN A 208 -0.21 -5.73 6.80
CA ASN A 208 0.19 -6.77 5.84
C ASN A 208 1.18 -6.23 4.79
N GLY A 209 1.47 -4.93 4.78
CA GLY A 209 2.34 -4.32 3.78
C GLY A 209 1.72 -4.40 2.38
N GLY A 210 2.52 -4.81 1.41
CA GLY A 210 2.02 -5.19 0.11
C GLY A 210 2.38 -4.26 -1.04
N ALA A 211 3.21 -3.25 -0.84
CA ALA A 211 3.76 -2.50 -1.95
C ALA A 211 4.81 -3.35 -2.68
N ILE A 212 4.52 -3.78 -3.91
CA ILE A 212 5.54 -4.40 -4.78
C ILE A 212 5.70 -3.57 -6.05
N ALA A 213 6.94 -3.28 -6.44
CA ALA A 213 7.22 -2.50 -7.63
C ALA A 213 8.62 -2.77 -8.17
N PHE A 214 8.77 -2.62 -9.48
CA PHE A 214 10.06 -2.44 -10.12
C PHE A 214 10.38 -0.94 -10.19
N ASN A 215 11.67 -0.60 -10.13
CA ASN A 215 12.08 0.77 -10.35
C ASN A 215 11.72 1.20 -11.79
N SER A 216 10.72 2.08 -11.90
CA SER A 216 10.18 2.55 -13.18
C SER A 216 11.20 3.40 -13.98
N THR A 217 12.26 3.87 -13.32
CA THR A 217 13.32 4.69 -13.94
C THR A 217 14.50 3.87 -14.43
N ALA A 218 14.64 2.62 -13.95
CA ALA A 218 15.70 1.72 -14.35
C ALA A 218 15.58 1.35 -15.84
N ARG A 219 16.73 1.20 -16.49
CA ARG A 219 16.82 0.86 -17.90
C ARG A 219 17.64 -0.41 -18.09
N PRO A 220 17.45 -1.18 -19.18
CA PRO A 220 18.28 -2.33 -19.47
C PRO A 220 19.76 -1.99 -19.37
N GLY A 221 20.54 -2.85 -18.66
CA GLY A 221 21.95 -2.63 -18.40
C GLY A 221 22.30 -1.82 -17.16
N THR A 222 21.33 -1.19 -16.49
CA THR A 222 21.55 -0.58 -15.17
C THR A 222 21.46 -1.62 -14.06
N ALA A 223 22.15 -1.41 -12.95
CA ALA A 223 22.22 -2.36 -11.83
C ALA A 223 20.87 -2.64 -11.15
N ASP A 224 19.90 -1.77 -11.32
CA ASP A 224 18.57 -1.85 -10.66
C ASP A 224 17.48 -2.39 -11.62
N PHE A 225 17.80 -2.58 -12.90
CA PHE A 225 16.83 -3.06 -13.87
C PHE A 225 16.40 -4.49 -13.59
N GLY A 226 15.09 -4.71 -13.46
CA GLY A 226 14.51 -6.03 -13.19
C GLY A 226 14.62 -6.48 -11.73
N LEU A 227 15.08 -5.62 -10.82
CA LEU A 227 15.01 -5.89 -9.38
C LEU A 227 13.65 -5.51 -8.80
N LEU A 228 13.05 -6.42 -8.05
CA LEU A 228 11.74 -6.25 -7.44
C LEU A 228 11.90 -5.76 -6.00
N TYR A 229 11.24 -4.64 -5.69
CA TYR A 229 11.11 -4.10 -4.34
C TYR A 229 9.83 -4.61 -3.71
N VAL A 230 9.91 -4.98 -2.42
CA VAL A 230 8.79 -5.54 -1.64
C VAL A 230 8.70 -4.84 -0.30
N GLY A 231 7.63 -4.09 -0.08
CA GLY A 231 7.33 -3.46 1.20
C GLY A 231 6.59 -4.42 2.13
N VAL A 232 7.21 -4.79 3.24
CA VAL A 232 6.65 -5.69 4.25
C VAL A 232 6.36 -4.91 5.51
N GLY A 233 5.14 -5.04 6.06
CA GLY A 233 4.77 -4.41 7.32
C GLY A 233 5.53 -4.96 8.53
N ASP A 234 5.42 -4.29 9.67
CA ASP A 234 6.08 -4.67 10.94
C ASP A 234 5.48 -5.93 11.61
N GLY A 235 4.51 -6.56 10.94
CA GLY A 235 3.82 -7.75 11.44
C GLY A 235 2.51 -7.44 12.15
N GLY A 236 2.20 -6.16 12.44
CA GLY A 236 0.91 -5.74 12.95
C GLY A 236 0.82 -5.49 14.44
N SER A 237 -0.42 -5.34 14.95
CA SER A 237 -0.75 -4.82 16.27
C SER A 237 -0.46 -3.32 16.39
N GLY A 238 -0.17 -2.79 17.55
CA GLY A 238 0.17 -1.38 17.80
C GLY A 238 1.53 -1.22 18.45
N GLY A 239 2.38 -0.34 17.90
CA GLY A 239 3.68 -0.01 18.45
C GLY A 239 4.78 -1.07 18.21
N ASP A 240 4.58 -1.97 17.23
CA ASP A 240 5.51 -3.07 16.91
C ASP A 240 5.94 -3.87 18.18
N PRO A 241 5.00 -4.60 18.79
CA PRO A 241 5.27 -5.26 20.09
C PRO A 241 6.30 -6.39 20.00
N LEU A 242 6.64 -6.84 18.79
CA LEU A 242 7.68 -7.84 18.56
C LEU A 242 9.02 -7.22 18.18
N THR A 243 9.10 -5.87 18.11
CA THR A 243 10.31 -5.10 17.76
C THR A 243 10.98 -5.54 16.45
N LEU A 244 10.14 -5.83 15.45
CA LEU A 244 10.61 -6.40 14.18
C LEU A 244 11.19 -5.34 13.25
N ALA A 245 10.64 -4.11 13.26
CA ALA A 245 11.00 -3.06 12.30
C ALA A 245 12.49 -2.68 12.39
N GLN A 246 13.06 -2.59 13.59
CA GLN A 246 14.49 -2.29 13.81
C GLN A 246 15.37 -3.53 13.83
N ASN A 247 14.82 -4.75 13.90
CA ASN A 247 15.59 -5.99 13.92
C ASN A 247 16.00 -6.39 12.49
N LEU A 248 17.28 -6.29 12.18
CA LEU A 248 17.81 -6.66 10.86
C LEU A 248 17.85 -8.19 10.61
N GLY A 249 17.71 -9.01 11.65
CA GLY A 249 17.50 -10.46 11.52
C GLY A 249 16.07 -10.86 11.12
N SER A 250 15.19 -9.88 10.92
CA SER A 250 13.78 -10.06 10.54
C SER A 250 13.48 -9.44 9.17
N ALA A 251 12.63 -10.10 8.39
CA ALA A 251 12.13 -9.57 7.12
C ALA A 251 10.83 -8.75 7.26
N PHE A 252 10.36 -8.49 8.49
CA PHE A 252 9.20 -7.65 8.78
C PHE A 252 9.63 -6.21 9.08
N GLY A 253 8.79 -5.23 8.71
CA GLY A 253 9.10 -3.81 8.86
C GLY A 253 10.24 -3.36 7.95
N LYS A 254 10.22 -3.81 6.68
CA LYS A 254 11.32 -3.66 5.72
C LYS A 254 10.84 -3.28 4.32
N ILE A 255 11.73 -2.65 3.58
CA ILE A 255 11.73 -2.72 2.12
C ILE A 255 12.78 -3.77 1.75
N LEU A 256 12.34 -4.87 1.15
CA LEU A 256 13.22 -5.89 0.59
C LEU A 256 13.48 -5.59 -0.88
N ARG A 257 14.65 -6.02 -1.40
CA ARG A 257 14.97 -5.97 -2.84
C ARG A 257 15.54 -7.30 -3.28
N ILE A 258 14.93 -7.91 -4.29
CA ILE A 258 15.28 -9.22 -4.82
C ILE A 258 15.44 -9.18 -6.33
N ASP A 259 16.20 -10.13 -6.88
CA ASP A 259 16.18 -10.47 -8.29
C ASP A 259 15.20 -11.64 -8.51
N PRO A 260 13.99 -11.41 -9.05
CA PRO A 260 13.01 -12.47 -9.19
C PRO A 260 13.42 -13.56 -10.19
N LEU A 261 14.39 -13.31 -11.06
CA LEU A 261 14.91 -14.26 -12.04
C LEU A 261 16.15 -15.00 -11.53
N GLY A 262 16.79 -14.51 -10.47
CA GLY A 262 17.96 -15.13 -9.83
C GLY A 262 17.63 -16.39 -9.03
N ARG A 263 18.70 -17.06 -8.48
CA ARG A 263 18.54 -18.32 -7.76
C ARG A 263 19.50 -18.48 -6.57
N ASN A 264 20.17 -17.41 -6.13
CA ASN A 264 21.18 -17.47 -5.07
C ASN A 264 20.64 -17.17 -3.67
N SER A 265 19.31 -17.02 -3.50
CA SER A 265 18.69 -16.94 -2.17
C SER A 265 18.81 -18.29 -1.43
N ARG A 266 18.60 -18.27 -0.11
CA ARG A 266 18.61 -19.49 0.73
C ARG A 266 17.64 -20.56 0.23
N SER A 267 16.48 -20.16 -0.25
CA SER A 267 15.46 -21.08 -0.80
C SER A 267 15.74 -21.49 -2.25
N GLY A 268 16.65 -20.80 -2.96
CA GLY A 268 16.88 -20.99 -4.40
C GLY A 268 15.74 -20.53 -5.29
N LYS A 269 14.71 -19.88 -4.72
CA LYS A 269 13.52 -19.47 -5.46
C LYS A 269 13.67 -18.11 -6.15
N TYR A 270 14.60 -17.28 -5.73
CA TYR A 270 14.91 -15.94 -6.27
C TYR A 270 16.40 -15.63 -6.04
N GLY A 271 16.85 -14.49 -6.52
CA GLY A 271 18.21 -14.01 -6.31
C GLY A 271 18.27 -12.88 -5.29
N ILE A 272 19.43 -12.75 -4.64
CA ILE A 272 19.77 -11.62 -3.78
C ILE A 272 20.79 -10.78 -4.54
N PRO A 273 20.45 -9.50 -4.88
CA PRO A 273 21.37 -8.63 -5.58
C PRO A 273 22.64 -8.37 -4.77
N ALA A 274 23.83 -8.48 -5.40
CA ALA A 274 25.10 -8.18 -4.72
C ALA A 274 25.20 -6.70 -4.28
N SER A 275 24.36 -5.83 -4.84
CA SER A 275 24.26 -4.42 -4.47
C SER A 275 23.32 -4.14 -3.30
N ASN A 276 22.75 -5.18 -2.64
CA ASN A 276 21.98 -4.98 -1.42
C ASN A 276 22.93 -4.56 -0.28
N PRO A 277 22.50 -3.59 0.57
CA PRO A 277 23.40 -2.97 1.54
C PRO A 277 23.91 -3.91 2.63
N PHE A 278 23.19 -4.99 2.90
CA PHE A 278 23.51 -5.92 4.01
C PHE A 278 23.90 -7.32 3.54
N VAL A 279 24.12 -7.53 2.25
CA VAL A 279 24.38 -8.86 1.65
C VAL A 279 25.56 -9.61 2.28
N SER A 280 26.55 -8.90 2.80
CA SER A 280 27.75 -9.48 3.44
C SER A 280 27.74 -9.37 4.97
N THR A 281 26.63 -8.96 5.57
CA THR A 281 26.52 -8.77 7.03
C THR A 281 25.96 -10.04 7.66
N ALA A 282 26.74 -10.64 8.58
CA ALA A 282 26.31 -11.84 9.27
C ALA A 282 25.03 -11.60 10.10
N GLU A 283 24.16 -12.61 10.18
CA GLU A 283 22.89 -12.60 10.93
C GLU A 283 21.87 -11.54 10.49
N VAL A 284 22.13 -10.84 9.39
CA VAL A 284 21.20 -9.89 8.76
C VAL A 284 20.52 -10.53 7.56
N VAL A 285 19.23 -10.28 7.39
CA VAL A 285 18.46 -10.72 6.21
C VAL A 285 19.01 -10.01 4.97
N PRO A 286 19.64 -10.72 4.03
CA PRO A 286 20.38 -10.09 2.92
C PRO A 286 19.48 -9.46 1.85
N GLU A 287 18.18 -9.75 1.87
CA GLU A 287 17.15 -9.13 1.04
C GLU A 287 16.87 -7.68 1.42
N ILE A 288 17.23 -7.25 2.63
CA ILE A 288 16.91 -5.90 3.13
C ILE A 288 17.56 -4.82 2.28
N PHE A 289 16.72 -3.91 1.76
CA PHE A 289 17.14 -2.67 1.12
C PHE A 289 17.08 -1.48 2.08
N ALA A 290 15.99 -1.36 2.86
CA ALA A 290 15.80 -0.37 3.93
C ALA A 290 14.96 -0.99 5.06
N TYR A 291 15.01 -0.40 6.26
CA TYR A 291 14.35 -0.93 7.45
C TYR A 291 13.71 0.18 8.31
N GLY A 292 13.03 -0.20 9.38
CA GLY A 292 12.31 0.76 10.20
C GLY A 292 11.02 1.23 9.55
N VAL A 293 10.30 0.32 8.91
CA VAL A 293 9.02 0.55 8.22
C VAL A 293 7.89 0.01 9.09
N ARG A 294 6.76 0.71 9.12
CA ARG A 294 5.56 0.23 9.81
C ARG A 294 4.62 -0.55 8.88
N ASN A 295 4.14 0.07 7.84
CA ASN A 295 3.18 -0.54 6.91
C ASN A 295 3.23 0.16 5.53
N ALA A 296 4.27 -0.14 4.75
CA ALA A 296 4.50 0.47 3.44
C ALA A 296 3.31 0.28 2.49
N GLN A 297 2.76 1.37 1.97
CA GLN A 297 1.60 1.32 1.07
C GLN A 297 1.93 1.53 -0.39
N ARG A 298 2.91 2.40 -0.69
CA ARG A 298 3.34 2.65 -2.06
C ARG A 298 4.83 2.98 -2.10
N LEU A 299 5.43 2.58 -3.21
CA LEU A 299 6.80 2.92 -3.61
C LEU A 299 6.73 3.68 -4.92
N GLY A 300 7.48 4.77 -5.04
CA GLY A 300 7.51 5.58 -6.25
C GLY A 300 8.90 6.12 -6.54
N TRP A 301 9.18 6.43 -7.80
CA TRP A 301 10.47 6.97 -8.23
C TRP A 301 10.28 8.26 -9.02
N ASP A 302 11.16 9.21 -8.79
CA ASP A 302 11.26 10.39 -9.63
C ASP A 302 12.02 10.05 -10.92
N SER A 303 11.34 10.15 -12.07
CA SER A 303 11.93 9.85 -13.37
C SER A 303 13.07 10.80 -13.77
N ARG A 304 13.22 11.93 -13.08
CA ARG A 304 14.25 12.94 -13.37
C ARG A 304 15.62 12.55 -12.77
N ASN A 305 15.63 11.98 -11.58
CA ASN A 305 16.88 11.74 -10.81
C ASN A 305 16.98 10.35 -10.19
N GLY A 306 15.92 9.50 -10.34
CA GLY A 306 15.88 8.16 -9.78
C GLY A 306 15.62 8.11 -8.26
N ALA A 307 15.34 9.24 -7.60
CA ALA A 307 15.03 9.25 -6.17
C ALA A 307 13.80 8.39 -5.87
N MET A 308 13.90 7.53 -4.86
CA MET A 308 12.83 6.66 -4.41
C MET A 308 12.14 7.25 -3.19
N PHE A 309 10.82 7.15 -3.16
CA PHE A 309 9.97 7.56 -2.04
C PHE A 309 9.02 6.44 -1.64
N MET A 310 8.58 6.48 -0.39
CA MET A 310 7.60 5.56 0.18
C MET A 310 6.56 6.34 0.99
N SER A 311 5.29 5.96 0.87
CA SER A 311 4.26 6.28 1.87
C SER A 311 4.21 5.17 2.92
N ASP A 312 4.34 5.52 4.18
CA ASP A 312 4.24 4.61 5.31
C ASP A 312 3.09 5.03 6.23
N ILE A 313 2.22 4.09 6.59
CA ILE A 313 1.11 4.39 7.48
C ILE A 313 1.61 4.48 8.92
N GLY A 314 1.43 5.64 9.53
CA GLY A 314 1.79 5.91 10.91
C GLY A 314 0.94 5.16 11.94
N GLN A 315 1.34 5.23 13.22
CA GLN A 315 0.64 4.49 14.27
C GLN A 315 -0.72 5.10 14.60
N ASN A 316 -0.77 6.28 15.17
CA ASN A 316 -2.01 6.96 15.53
C ASN A 316 -1.86 8.49 15.57
N ILE A 317 -0.69 9.02 15.26
CA ILE A 317 -0.38 10.45 15.46
C ILE A 317 0.13 11.08 14.17
N VAL A 318 1.09 10.47 13.48
CA VAL A 318 1.77 11.04 12.32
C VAL A 318 1.70 10.09 11.12
N GLU A 319 1.26 10.60 9.99
CA GLU A 319 1.40 9.96 8.67
C GLU A 319 2.61 10.54 7.95
N GLU A 320 3.22 9.76 7.03
CA GLU A 320 4.48 10.21 6.43
C GLU A 320 4.71 9.76 4.99
N VAL A 321 5.55 10.57 4.29
CA VAL A 321 6.24 10.18 3.06
C VAL A 321 7.73 10.34 3.26
N SER A 322 8.47 9.25 3.09
CA SER A 322 9.90 9.18 3.36
C SER A 322 10.72 8.93 2.11
N PRO A 323 11.92 9.55 1.95
CA PRO A 323 12.86 9.16 0.92
C PRO A 323 13.50 7.83 1.31
N VAL A 324 13.73 6.96 0.32
CA VAL A 324 14.28 5.62 0.56
C VAL A 324 15.61 5.45 -0.18
N THR A 325 16.65 5.10 0.55
CA THR A 325 17.97 4.78 0.00
C THR A 325 18.47 3.44 0.52
N ALA A 326 19.46 2.87 -0.15
CA ALA A 326 20.07 1.61 0.29
C ALA A 326 20.63 1.75 1.72
N GLY A 327 20.20 0.86 2.62
CA GLY A 327 20.62 0.83 4.03
C GLY A 327 19.91 1.85 4.95
N ALA A 328 18.94 2.62 4.43
CA ALA A 328 18.22 3.62 5.22
C ALA A 328 17.47 2.99 6.41
N ASN A 329 17.60 3.61 7.59
CA ASN A 329 16.71 3.40 8.73
C ASN A 329 15.61 4.46 8.68
N LEU A 330 14.36 4.05 8.45
CA LEU A 330 13.20 4.94 8.33
C LEU A 330 12.52 5.25 9.69
N GLY A 331 13.09 4.76 10.78
CA GLY A 331 12.81 5.20 12.15
C GLY A 331 11.84 4.35 12.94
N TRP A 332 10.80 3.75 12.35
CA TRP A 332 9.84 2.93 13.08
C TRP A 332 10.54 1.71 13.75
N ASN A 333 10.29 1.33 15.01
CA ASN A 333 9.26 1.83 15.95
C ASN A 333 9.83 2.79 17.01
N VAL A 334 11.03 3.32 16.80
CA VAL A 334 11.63 4.33 17.70
C VAL A 334 11.06 5.73 17.41
N TRP A 335 10.72 5.96 16.14
CA TRP A 335 10.18 7.23 15.63
C TRP A 335 8.86 6.99 14.91
N GLU A 336 7.92 7.92 15.06
CA GLU A 336 6.71 8.06 14.25
C GLU A 336 6.83 9.44 13.57
N GLY A 337 7.10 9.46 12.27
CA GLY A 337 7.52 10.67 11.59
C GLY A 337 8.85 11.21 12.13
N SER A 338 8.89 12.50 12.37
CA SER A 338 10.03 13.22 12.95
C SER A 338 10.10 13.15 14.48
N TYR A 339 9.14 12.50 15.12
CA TYR A 339 8.93 12.53 16.56
C TYR A 339 9.25 11.19 17.21
N ARG A 340 9.87 11.22 18.39
CA ARG A 340 10.15 9.99 19.12
C ARG A 340 8.85 9.34 19.59
N PHE A 341 8.61 8.10 19.15
CA PHE A 341 7.45 7.33 19.55
C PHE A 341 7.48 7.00 21.05
N VAL A 342 6.37 7.19 21.73
CA VAL A 342 6.22 6.87 23.15
C VAL A 342 5.17 5.78 23.35
N SER A 343 4.02 5.94 22.73
CA SER A 343 2.90 5.02 22.81
C SER A 343 1.92 5.27 21.66
N GLN A 344 0.92 4.43 21.57
CA GLN A 344 -0.19 4.65 20.61
C GLN A 344 -0.96 5.97 20.84
N ARG A 345 -0.65 6.73 21.89
CA ARG A 345 -1.33 7.98 22.28
C ARG A 345 -0.42 9.19 22.31
N ALA A 346 0.89 9.01 22.18
CA ALA A 346 1.82 10.12 22.36
C ALA A 346 3.13 9.92 21.61
N VAL A 347 3.64 11.05 21.10
CA VAL A 347 5.01 11.24 20.66
C VAL A 347 5.69 12.34 21.48
N ARG A 348 7.02 12.43 21.43
CA ARG A 348 7.78 13.49 22.10
C ARG A 348 8.07 14.65 21.15
N THR A 349 7.96 15.88 21.69
CA THR A 349 8.30 17.13 20.97
C THR A 349 9.65 17.73 21.38
N ASP A 350 10.31 17.17 22.40
CA ASP A 350 11.59 17.64 22.92
C ASP A 350 12.81 16.99 22.24
N SER A 351 12.59 16.11 21.26
CA SER A 351 13.64 15.33 20.59
C SER A 351 13.34 15.13 19.10
N VAL A 352 12.82 16.18 18.42
CA VAL A 352 12.47 16.11 17.00
C VAL A 352 13.73 15.92 16.14
N ARG A 353 13.74 14.88 15.29
CA ARG A 353 14.81 14.56 14.30
C ARG A 353 16.23 14.54 14.89
N THR A 354 16.40 14.00 16.09
CA THR A 354 17.69 14.09 16.80
C THR A 354 18.63 12.91 16.55
N ASP A 355 18.19 11.85 15.90
CA ASP A 355 19.04 10.70 15.58
C ASP A 355 19.62 10.81 14.16
N PRO A 356 20.93 11.04 14.02
CA PRO A 356 21.57 11.19 12.70
C PRO A 356 21.62 9.89 11.87
N LYS A 357 21.25 8.75 12.46
CA LYS A 357 21.17 7.45 11.77
C LYS A 357 19.82 7.19 11.14
N VAL A 358 18.82 8.06 11.40
CA VAL A 358 17.47 7.94 10.87
C VAL A 358 17.28 8.82 9.64
N THR A 359 16.71 8.23 8.61
CA THR A 359 16.21 8.96 7.44
C THR A 359 14.78 9.40 7.72
N TYR A 360 14.62 10.64 8.09
CA TYR A 360 13.33 11.23 8.44
C TYR A 360 12.50 11.57 7.20
N PRO A 361 11.14 11.64 7.34
CA PRO A 361 10.23 11.95 6.24
C PRO A 361 10.49 13.34 5.66
N ILE A 362 10.16 13.49 4.37
CA ILE A 362 10.17 14.81 3.70
C ILE A 362 8.89 15.59 3.96
N VAL A 363 7.75 14.89 4.12
CA VAL A 363 6.48 15.46 4.59
C VAL A 363 5.86 14.51 5.57
N GLU A 364 5.10 15.07 6.50
CA GLU A 364 4.38 14.34 7.52
C GLU A 364 3.19 15.17 7.99
N TRP A 365 2.11 14.52 8.44
CA TRP A 365 0.91 15.23 8.89
C TRP A 365 0.22 14.52 10.04
N GLY A 366 -0.52 15.30 10.83
CA GLY A 366 -1.27 14.82 11.97
C GLY A 366 -2.51 14.04 11.56
N GLN A 367 -2.71 12.85 12.14
CA GLN A 367 -3.94 12.08 11.95
C GLN A 367 -5.19 12.80 12.47
N ILE A 368 -5.03 13.86 13.26
CA ILE A 368 -6.11 14.68 13.79
C ILE A 368 -6.27 16.03 13.10
N ASP A 369 -5.52 16.26 12.02
CA ASP A 369 -5.68 17.45 11.20
C ASP A 369 -7.15 17.61 10.76
N PRO A 370 -7.70 18.83 10.70
CA PRO A 370 -9.10 19.08 10.32
C PRO A 370 -9.51 18.54 8.95
N LEU A 371 -8.57 18.31 8.03
CA LEU A 371 -8.85 17.70 6.71
C LEU A 371 -9.03 16.18 6.79
N MET A 372 -8.60 15.54 7.87
CA MET A 372 -8.77 14.10 8.07
C MET A 372 -10.20 13.78 8.53
N LEU A 373 -10.58 12.50 8.45
CA LEU A 373 -11.90 12.08 8.92
C LEU A 373 -12.06 12.33 10.42
N PRO A 374 -13.22 12.86 10.86
CA PRO A 374 -13.49 13.08 12.29
C PRO A 374 -13.38 11.83 13.15
N SER A 375 -13.50 10.63 12.55
CA SER A 375 -13.30 9.35 13.23
C SER A 375 -11.88 9.11 13.71
N GLY A 376 -10.92 9.99 13.38
CA GLY A 376 -9.50 9.83 13.70
C GLY A 376 -8.84 8.69 12.93
N GLN A 377 -9.41 8.29 11.80
CA GLN A 377 -8.78 7.35 10.87
C GLN A 377 -8.03 8.16 9.82
N SER A 378 -6.73 7.99 9.76
CA SER A 378 -5.86 8.48 8.71
C SER A 378 -4.95 7.35 8.26
N ALA A 379 -4.48 7.40 7.04
CA ALA A 379 -3.52 6.44 6.51
C ALA A 379 -2.91 7.02 5.24
N SER A 380 -1.60 7.18 5.23
CA SER A 380 -0.87 7.65 4.06
C SER A 380 -1.05 6.71 2.87
N VAL A 381 -1.13 7.28 1.68
CA VAL A 381 -1.28 6.54 0.43
C VAL A 381 -0.72 7.31 -0.76
N GLY A 382 -0.31 6.54 -1.78
CA GLY A 382 0.24 7.11 -2.99
C GLY A 382 1.62 7.71 -2.79
N VAL A 383 2.41 7.61 -3.81
CA VAL A 383 3.67 8.35 -3.99
C VAL A 383 3.93 8.43 -5.47
N VAL A 384 3.66 9.57 -6.06
CA VAL A 384 3.87 9.81 -7.50
C VAL A 384 4.61 11.12 -7.70
N VAL A 385 5.78 11.07 -8.32
CA VAL A 385 6.45 12.28 -8.79
C VAL A 385 6.02 12.55 -10.24
N TYR A 386 5.19 13.58 -10.41
CA TYR A 386 4.66 13.91 -11.72
C TYR A 386 5.64 14.77 -12.52
N ARG A 387 6.17 14.19 -13.60
CA ARG A 387 7.09 14.86 -14.53
C ARG A 387 6.47 15.02 -15.94
N GLY A 388 5.21 14.61 -16.09
CA GLY A 388 4.46 14.76 -17.34
C GLY A 388 4.09 16.22 -17.64
N THR A 389 3.61 16.44 -18.87
CA THR A 389 3.17 17.77 -19.37
C THR A 389 1.67 17.82 -19.67
N ALA A 390 0.97 16.67 -19.62
CA ALA A 390 -0.45 16.58 -19.93
C ALA A 390 -1.31 17.37 -18.92
N VAL A 391 -0.89 17.42 -17.65
CA VAL A 391 -1.51 18.22 -16.59
C VAL A 391 -0.44 19.19 -16.04
N PRO A 392 -0.26 20.36 -16.66
CA PRO A 392 0.86 21.28 -16.34
C PRO A 392 0.90 21.73 -14.88
N GLN A 393 -0.26 21.83 -14.22
CA GLN A 393 -0.37 22.24 -12.83
C GLN A 393 0.34 21.24 -11.87
N LEU A 394 0.44 19.96 -12.27
CA LEU A 394 1.08 18.91 -11.49
C LEU A 394 2.56 18.73 -11.83
N THR A 395 3.07 19.35 -12.91
CA THR A 395 4.47 19.18 -13.31
C THR A 395 5.43 19.64 -12.20
N GLY A 396 6.37 18.76 -11.82
CA GLY A 396 7.31 19.03 -10.72
C GLY A 396 6.71 18.86 -9.33
N ARG A 397 5.57 18.16 -9.21
CA ARG A 397 4.94 17.86 -7.91
C ARG A 397 5.16 16.41 -7.49
N LEU A 398 5.44 16.23 -6.21
CA LEU A 398 5.29 14.95 -5.53
C LEU A 398 3.86 14.89 -4.99
N LEU A 399 3.10 13.89 -5.44
CA LEU A 399 1.71 13.64 -5.08
C LEU A 399 1.64 12.52 -4.06
N PHE A 400 0.85 12.72 -3.02
CA PHE A 400 0.53 11.74 -1.96
C PHE A 400 -0.86 12.05 -1.40
N GLY A 401 -1.34 11.27 -0.43
CA GLY A 401 -2.68 11.54 0.08
C GLY A 401 -3.01 10.79 1.35
N ASP A 402 -4.22 11.05 1.84
CA ASP A 402 -4.83 10.32 2.94
C ASP A 402 -5.94 9.39 2.40
N MET A 403 -5.76 8.10 2.67
CA MET A 403 -6.63 7.06 2.14
C MET A 403 -8.08 7.17 2.61
N PRO A 404 -8.37 7.31 3.92
CA PRO A 404 -9.74 7.38 4.41
C PRO A 404 -10.49 8.65 4.00
N SER A 405 -9.87 9.82 4.18
CA SER A 405 -10.50 11.10 3.86
C SER A 405 -10.62 11.36 2.35
N GLY A 406 -9.77 10.71 1.55
CA GLY A 406 -9.71 10.97 0.12
C GLY A 406 -9.06 12.31 -0.23
N GLU A 407 -8.37 12.92 0.72
CA GLU A 407 -7.55 14.10 0.46
C GLU A 407 -6.32 13.69 -0.37
N MET A 408 -6.09 14.38 -1.45
CA MET A 408 -4.89 14.27 -2.26
C MET A 408 -4.05 15.53 -2.07
N PHE A 409 -2.76 15.34 -1.88
CA PHE A 409 -1.82 16.39 -1.54
C PHE A 409 -0.68 16.49 -2.53
N HIS A 410 0.00 17.63 -2.51
CA HIS A 410 1.23 17.84 -3.24
C HIS A 410 2.24 18.69 -2.47
N VAL A 411 3.50 18.49 -2.80
CA VAL A 411 4.63 19.40 -2.49
C VAL A 411 5.50 19.55 -3.73
N SER A 412 6.47 20.48 -3.71
CA SER A 412 7.48 20.56 -4.76
C SER A 412 8.37 19.30 -4.74
N ALA A 413 8.57 18.69 -5.91
CA ALA A 413 9.54 17.61 -6.07
C ALA A 413 10.94 18.14 -6.46
N ASP A 414 11.04 19.42 -6.81
CA ASP A 414 12.31 20.07 -7.18
C ASP A 414 12.98 20.76 -5.97
N ASP A 415 12.19 21.05 -4.94
CA ASP A 415 12.64 21.55 -3.65
C ASP A 415 11.91 20.79 -2.55
N LEU A 416 12.46 19.63 -2.19
CA LEU A 416 11.84 18.71 -1.24
C LEU A 416 11.84 19.31 0.17
N PRO A 417 10.68 19.27 0.87
CA PRO A 417 10.60 19.68 2.26
C PRO A 417 11.49 18.84 3.20
N LYS A 418 11.64 19.32 4.40
CA LYS A 418 12.40 18.65 5.48
C LYS A 418 11.50 18.27 6.67
N GLY A 419 10.32 17.71 6.36
CA GLY A 419 9.30 17.37 7.35
C GLY A 419 8.23 18.44 7.52
N GLY A 420 7.26 18.17 8.41
CA GLY A 420 6.15 19.06 8.71
C GLY A 420 5.00 19.00 7.72
N GLN A 421 3.88 19.63 8.11
CA GLN A 421 2.67 19.68 7.28
C GLN A 421 2.33 21.07 6.73
N ASP A 422 3.03 22.11 7.17
CA ASP A 422 2.79 23.50 6.78
C ASP A 422 3.05 23.79 5.29
N VAL A 423 3.88 22.97 4.65
CA VAL A 423 4.21 23.01 3.21
C VAL A 423 3.25 22.22 2.33
N ILE A 424 2.39 21.38 2.92
CA ILE A 424 1.44 20.51 2.20
C ILE A 424 0.34 21.36 1.59
N ARG A 425 0.00 21.08 0.33
CA ARG A 425 -1.09 21.72 -0.41
C ARG A 425 -2.01 20.69 -1.00
N ARG A 426 -3.28 21.04 -1.18
CA ARG A 426 -4.33 20.12 -1.63
C ARG A 426 -4.42 20.03 -3.15
N VAL A 427 -4.83 18.88 -3.63
CA VAL A 427 -5.35 18.67 -4.99
C VAL A 427 -6.85 18.43 -4.89
N LEU A 428 -7.65 19.26 -5.53
CA LEU A 428 -9.11 19.11 -5.61
C LEU A 428 -9.54 18.77 -7.03
N PHE A 429 -10.73 18.19 -7.16
CA PHE A 429 -11.21 17.61 -8.39
C PHE A 429 -12.47 18.30 -8.93
N LEU A 430 -12.46 18.56 -10.24
CA LEU A 430 -13.64 18.90 -11.04
C LEU A 430 -14.14 17.64 -11.76
N THR A 431 -15.45 17.44 -11.82
CA THR A 431 -16.07 16.29 -12.50
C THR A 431 -16.78 16.67 -13.79
N GLY A 432 -16.52 17.86 -14.30
CA GLY A 432 -17.07 18.40 -15.54
C GLY A 432 -17.07 19.91 -15.58
N ALA A 433 -17.39 20.49 -16.72
CA ALA A 433 -17.47 21.94 -16.90
C ALA A 433 -18.48 22.56 -15.93
N GLY A 434 -18.07 23.61 -15.20
CA GLY A 434 -18.92 24.33 -14.26
C GLY A 434 -19.10 23.62 -12.91
N SER A 435 -18.47 22.46 -12.67
CA SER A 435 -18.48 21.86 -11.34
C SER A 435 -17.59 22.64 -10.37
N THR A 436 -17.93 22.58 -9.08
CA THR A 436 -17.09 23.13 -8.00
C THR A 436 -16.01 22.15 -7.60
N PRO A 437 -14.81 22.62 -7.19
CA PRO A 437 -13.76 21.73 -6.69
C PRO A 437 -14.21 20.90 -5.49
N ARG A 438 -13.96 19.61 -5.48
CA ARG A 438 -14.38 18.65 -4.45
C ARG A 438 -13.26 17.72 -4.04
N THR A 439 -13.41 17.10 -2.88
CA THR A 439 -12.54 15.99 -2.43
C THR A 439 -12.88 14.70 -3.21
N PHE A 440 -11.97 13.74 -3.20
CA PHE A 440 -12.26 12.44 -3.80
C PHE A 440 -13.38 11.70 -3.04
N LEU A 441 -13.46 11.86 -1.71
CA LEU A 441 -14.55 11.26 -0.93
C LEU A 441 -15.93 11.76 -1.36
N ASP A 442 -16.07 13.05 -1.66
CA ASP A 442 -17.37 13.60 -2.10
C ASP A 442 -17.81 12.98 -3.44
N ILE A 443 -16.86 12.75 -4.35
CA ILE A 443 -17.11 12.08 -5.65
C ILE A 443 -17.51 10.62 -5.43
N VAL A 444 -16.83 9.89 -4.53
CA VAL A 444 -17.15 8.50 -4.20
C VAL A 444 -18.52 8.38 -3.53
N LYS A 445 -18.89 9.30 -2.63
CA LYS A 445 -20.23 9.37 -2.00
C LYS A 445 -21.34 9.54 -3.04
N GLU A 446 -21.16 10.48 -3.97
CA GLU A 446 -22.12 10.69 -5.06
C GLU A 446 -22.25 9.44 -5.93
N LYS A 447 -21.13 8.83 -6.31
CA LYS A 447 -21.15 7.62 -7.16
C LYS A 447 -21.82 6.44 -6.46
N THR A 448 -21.51 6.17 -5.18
CA THR A 448 -22.15 5.07 -4.44
C THR A 448 -23.66 5.31 -4.27
N THR A 449 -24.08 6.57 -4.09
CA THR A 449 -25.51 6.94 -4.06
C THR A 449 -26.16 6.67 -5.42
N ALA A 450 -25.55 7.09 -6.54
CA ALA A 450 -26.07 6.86 -7.88
C ALA A 450 -26.14 5.36 -8.23
N GLN A 451 -25.26 4.54 -7.65
CA GLN A 451 -25.28 3.09 -7.79
C GLN A 451 -26.27 2.39 -6.84
N SER A 452 -27.09 3.14 -6.07
CA SER A 452 -28.00 2.60 -5.04
C SER A 452 -27.28 1.74 -3.98
N ARG A 453 -26.04 2.08 -3.66
CA ARG A 453 -25.24 1.44 -2.61
C ARG A 453 -25.30 2.26 -1.31
N ALA A 454 -24.82 1.67 -0.23
CA ALA A 454 -24.58 2.42 1.01
C ALA A 454 -23.60 3.56 0.71
N VAL A 455 -23.96 4.77 1.18
CA VAL A 455 -23.10 5.95 0.98
C VAL A 455 -21.74 5.72 1.63
N ALA A 456 -20.70 5.95 0.87
CA ALA A 456 -19.34 5.76 1.36
C ALA A 456 -19.03 6.69 2.55
N THR A 457 -18.53 6.14 3.64
CA THR A 457 -18.08 6.91 4.81
C THR A 457 -16.58 7.23 4.77
N ARG A 458 -15.87 6.64 3.81
CA ARG A 458 -14.45 6.84 3.54
C ARG A 458 -14.17 6.60 2.06
N ALA A 459 -13.16 7.29 1.54
CA ALA A 459 -12.79 7.20 0.13
C ALA A 459 -12.07 5.90 -0.22
N ASP A 460 -11.25 5.38 0.69
CA ASP A 460 -10.28 4.31 0.43
C ASP A 460 -9.42 4.63 -0.80
N LEU A 461 -8.97 5.88 -0.91
CA LEU A 461 -8.17 6.42 -2.03
C LEU A 461 -6.95 5.55 -2.29
N ARG A 462 -6.73 5.27 -3.57
CA ARG A 462 -5.50 4.74 -4.16
C ARG A 462 -5.22 5.51 -5.44
N PHE A 463 -3.95 5.68 -5.79
CA PHE A 463 -3.60 6.19 -7.10
C PHE A 463 -2.23 5.70 -7.54
N ASP A 464 -2.11 5.51 -8.83
CA ASP A 464 -0.90 5.06 -9.50
C ASP A 464 -0.71 5.87 -10.79
N MET A 465 0.51 5.88 -11.32
CA MET A 465 0.83 6.60 -12.55
C MET A 465 1.38 5.62 -13.58
N THR A 466 0.87 5.72 -14.80
CA THR A 466 1.38 4.94 -15.94
C THR A 466 2.75 5.43 -16.40
N ALA A 467 3.44 4.61 -17.17
CA ALA A 467 4.71 4.98 -17.80
C ALA A 467 4.59 6.19 -18.72
N THR A 468 3.38 6.50 -19.24
CA THR A 468 3.09 7.68 -20.04
C THR A 468 2.75 8.93 -19.21
N GLY A 469 2.72 8.82 -17.89
CA GLY A 469 2.45 9.92 -16.98
C GLY A 469 0.97 10.20 -16.73
N GLN A 470 0.06 9.30 -17.07
CA GLN A 470 -1.34 9.41 -16.68
C GLN A 470 -1.52 8.95 -15.23
N VAL A 471 -2.18 9.77 -14.41
CA VAL A 471 -2.47 9.45 -13.00
C VAL A 471 -3.91 8.96 -12.89
N PHE A 472 -4.06 7.77 -12.33
CA PHE A 472 -5.35 7.12 -12.12
C PHE A 472 -5.67 7.02 -10.64
N LEU A 473 -6.94 7.30 -10.29
CA LEU A 473 -7.47 7.16 -8.95
C LEU A 473 -8.37 5.93 -8.86
N LEU A 474 -8.19 5.18 -7.79
CA LEU A 474 -8.87 3.94 -7.46
C LEU A 474 -9.48 4.03 -6.07
N ASN A 475 -10.46 3.18 -5.77
CA ASN A 475 -11.02 3.04 -4.42
C ASN A 475 -11.59 1.62 -4.19
N LYS A 476 -12.08 1.37 -2.98
CA LYS A 476 -12.67 0.08 -2.59
C LYS A 476 -14.20 0.10 -2.47
N ALA A 477 -14.87 1.16 -2.94
CA ALA A 477 -16.28 1.39 -2.64
C ALA A 477 -17.21 1.35 -3.85
N ASP A 478 -16.77 1.87 -5.00
CA ASP A 478 -17.65 2.07 -6.15
C ASP A 478 -17.23 1.32 -7.43
N GLY A 479 -16.06 0.65 -7.41
CA GLY A 479 -15.53 -0.10 -8.55
C GLY A 479 -15.12 0.78 -9.74
N THR A 480 -15.17 2.11 -9.62
CA THR A 480 -14.86 3.04 -10.71
C THR A 480 -13.41 3.48 -10.68
N ILE A 481 -12.75 3.35 -11.81
CA ILE A 481 -11.40 3.86 -12.06
C ILE A 481 -11.53 5.23 -12.72
N ARG A 482 -10.77 6.20 -12.21
CA ARG A 482 -10.81 7.57 -12.73
C ARG A 482 -9.42 8.02 -13.13
N VAL A 483 -9.35 8.91 -14.13
CA VAL A 483 -8.09 9.47 -14.63
C VAL A 483 -8.09 10.99 -14.42
N ILE A 484 -6.93 11.50 -14.00
CA ILE A 484 -6.70 12.95 -13.92
C ILE A 484 -6.43 13.48 -15.32
N GLU A 485 -7.17 14.54 -15.66
CA GLU A 485 -7.03 15.32 -16.89
C GLU A 485 -6.77 16.81 -16.56
N ARG A 486 -6.56 17.62 -17.58
CA ARG A 486 -6.26 19.05 -17.49
C ARG A 486 -7.43 19.85 -16.92
#